data_5de0ea6751c71ff43d7a3d6d9b35c685
#
_entry.id   5de0ea6751c71ff43d7a3d6d9b35c685
#
_cell.length_a   1.000
_cell.length_b   1.000
_cell.length_c   1.000
_cell.angle_alpha   90.00
_cell.angle_beta   90.00
_cell.angle_gamma   90.00
#
_symmetry.space_group_name_H-M   'P 1'
#
loop_
_entity.id
_entity.type
_entity.pdbx_description
1 polymer ?
#
loop_
_entity_poly.entity_id
_entity_poly.type
_entity_poly.pdbx_seq_one_letter_code
_entity_poly.pdbx_strand_id
1 'polypeptide(L)'
;MRVRIFMMIVLSLSLVAAKSQYFYKDILLTRQNQENWKSFHDQKVREVSIQSLDANNELTPGFTCTQSISPDFSSITTFTNSADIPASTLTTFYDRNGRLLKTVDTSDTYKSTTDYSYNEKGDLVSLLNNSVQTDNHIVTTEKHIWVYDGGSLKQMFKIKGETDTTTVSLTKDEKGNITEEKSLRAGKSLPSVYYYYDSEGRLTDIVRYSQKAGRLLPDYVFEYNSNRISSMLFVPTGSTDYQRWIYVYDANGLKSNETCYDKKRQVVVKIRYNYSFH
;
A
#
# COMPACT_ATOMS: atom_id res chain seq x y z
N MET A 1 11.97 1.98 28.73
CA MET A 1 11.73 0.96 27.69
C MET A 1 11.35 1.73 26.43
N ARG A 2 12.31 2.00 25.54
CA ARG A 2 12.10 2.79 24.32
C ARG A 2 11.26 1.94 23.35
N VAL A 3 10.03 2.36 23.13
CA VAL A 3 9.17 1.80 22.08
C VAL A 3 9.87 2.12 20.75
N ARG A 4 10.37 1.09 20.07
CA ARG A 4 10.84 1.20 18.70
C ARG A 4 9.62 1.49 17.84
N ILE A 5 9.43 2.77 17.53
CA ILE A 5 8.39 3.24 16.64
C ILE A 5 8.78 2.76 15.24
N PHE A 6 8.15 1.71 14.78
CA PHE A 6 8.19 1.31 13.38
C PHE A 6 7.39 2.39 12.62
N MET A 7 8.09 3.37 12.13
CA MET A 7 7.53 4.48 11.35
C MET A 7 7.26 3.95 9.94
N MET A 8 6.10 3.29 9.76
CA MET A 8 5.54 3.06 8.45
C MET A 8 5.00 4.39 7.93
N ILE A 9 5.86 5.14 7.25
CA ILE A 9 5.35 6.18 6.36
C ILE A 9 4.60 5.43 5.26
N VAL A 10 3.29 5.65 5.19
CA VAL A 10 2.42 5.09 4.15
C VAL A 10 2.73 5.79 2.83
N LEU A 11 3.92 5.58 2.33
CA LEU A 11 4.29 5.94 0.96
C LEU A 11 4.54 4.73 0.09
N SER A 12 4.64 3.61 0.70
CA SER A 12 4.59 2.32 0.04
C SER A 12 4.11 1.32 1.07
N LEU A 13 3.09 0.53 0.79
CA LEU A 13 2.88 -0.74 1.46
C LEU A 13 4.05 -1.67 1.07
N SER A 14 5.28 -1.20 1.27
CA SER A 14 6.47 -2.00 1.07
C SER A 14 6.57 -2.99 2.22
N LEU A 15 6.24 -4.22 1.91
CA LEU A 15 6.89 -5.45 2.31
C LEU A 15 7.49 -5.50 3.73
N VAL A 16 6.67 -5.28 4.74
CA VAL A 16 6.94 -6.01 5.96
C VAL A 16 6.44 -7.42 5.71
N ALA A 17 7.35 -8.39 5.69
CA ALA A 17 7.06 -9.81 5.57
C ALA A 17 6.27 -10.27 6.81
N ALA A 18 5.06 -9.77 6.94
CA ALA A 18 4.07 -10.25 7.89
C ALA A 18 3.35 -11.43 7.23
N LYS A 19 3.22 -12.52 7.94
CA LYS A 19 2.61 -13.80 7.55
C LYS A 19 1.11 -13.71 7.19
N SER A 20 0.62 -12.54 6.84
CA SER A 20 -0.76 -12.21 6.60
C SER A 20 -0.89 -11.38 5.32
N GLN A 21 -0.67 -12.03 4.18
CA GLN A 21 -0.88 -11.40 2.88
C GLN A 21 -2.34 -11.53 2.48
N TYR A 22 -2.96 -10.43 2.06
CA TYR A 22 -4.12 -10.45 1.20
C TYR A 22 -3.66 -10.02 -0.19
N PHE A 23 -4.07 -10.77 -1.22
CA PHE A 23 -3.51 -10.61 -2.57
C PHE A 23 -4.26 -9.55 -3.37
N TYR A 24 -5.54 -9.36 -3.09
CA TYR A 24 -6.34 -8.31 -3.73
C TYR A 24 -5.75 -6.89 -3.51
N LYS A 25 -4.83 -6.72 -2.56
CA LYS A 25 -4.09 -5.47 -2.35
C LYS A 25 -3.39 -4.95 -3.62
N ASP A 26 -2.92 -5.82 -4.52
CA ASP A 26 -2.25 -5.37 -5.75
C ASP A 26 -3.18 -4.51 -6.58
N ILE A 27 -4.44 -4.94 -6.73
CA ILE A 27 -5.48 -4.20 -7.44
C ILE A 27 -5.81 -2.89 -6.72
N LEU A 28 -5.96 -2.95 -5.38
CA LEU A 28 -6.25 -1.75 -4.58
C LEU A 28 -5.13 -0.73 -4.65
N LEU A 29 -3.87 -1.18 -4.56
CA LEU A 29 -2.69 -0.32 -4.63
C LEU A 29 -2.50 0.32 -6.00
N THR A 30 -2.70 -0.42 -7.10
CA THR A 30 -2.60 0.16 -8.45
C THR A 30 -3.66 1.23 -8.66
N ARG A 31 -4.90 1.02 -8.19
CA ARG A 31 -5.97 2.03 -8.23
C ARG A 31 -5.62 3.26 -7.39
N GLN A 32 -5.17 3.07 -6.15
CA GLN A 32 -4.76 4.18 -5.28
C GLN A 32 -3.60 4.98 -5.86
N ASN A 33 -2.61 4.31 -6.46
CA ASN A 33 -1.49 4.99 -7.14
C ASN A 33 -2.00 5.83 -8.33
N GLN A 34 -2.94 5.31 -9.12
CA GLN A 34 -3.53 6.04 -10.24
C GLN A 34 -4.33 7.27 -9.76
N GLU A 35 -5.09 7.15 -8.68
CA GLU A 35 -5.83 8.26 -8.07
C GLU A 35 -4.88 9.35 -7.54
N ASN A 36 -3.80 8.96 -6.88
CA ASN A 36 -2.77 9.89 -6.40
C ASN A 36 -2.08 10.60 -7.57
N TRP A 37 -1.69 9.83 -8.61
CA TRP A 37 -1.10 10.38 -9.82
C TRP A 37 -2.05 11.39 -10.45
N LYS A 38 -3.33 11.05 -10.61
CA LYS A 38 -4.36 11.96 -11.16
C LYS A 38 -4.45 13.25 -10.35
N SER A 39 -4.47 13.15 -9.02
CA SER A 39 -4.51 14.32 -8.14
C SER A 39 -3.28 15.23 -8.34
N PHE A 40 -2.09 14.64 -8.46
CA PHE A 40 -0.86 15.42 -8.71
C PHE A 40 -0.83 16.03 -10.10
N HIS A 41 -1.26 15.29 -11.12
CA HIS A 41 -1.36 15.77 -12.49
C HIS A 41 -2.35 16.94 -12.62
N ASP A 42 -3.57 16.79 -12.10
CA ASP A 42 -4.63 17.79 -12.19
C ASP A 42 -4.24 19.09 -11.46
N GLN A 43 -3.52 18.98 -10.33
CA GLN A 43 -3.04 20.12 -9.54
C GLN A 43 -1.65 20.62 -9.98
N LYS A 44 -1.02 20.01 -10.99
CA LYS A 44 0.33 20.35 -11.46
C LYS A 44 1.38 20.35 -10.35
N VAL A 45 1.32 19.34 -9.46
CA VAL A 45 2.29 19.19 -8.37
C VAL A 45 3.67 18.90 -8.95
N ARG A 46 4.67 19.67 -8.53
CA ARG A 46 6.07 19.50 -8.88
C ARG A 46 6.84 18.74 -7.81
N GLU A 47 6.60 19.08 -6.56
CA GLU A 47 7.30 18.50 -5.42
C GLU A 47 6.40 18.47 -4.19
N VAL A 48 6.60 17.44 -3.37
CA VAL A 48 5.97 17.32 -2.04
C VAL A 48 7.07 17.18 -1.00
N SER A 49 7.18 18.13 -0.09
CA SER A 49 8.01 18.01 1.10
C SER A 49 7.16 17.45 2.23
N ILE A 50 7.60 16.33 2.80
CA ILE A 50 6.88 15.57 3.83
C ILE A 50 7.64 15.68 5.13
N GLN A 51 6.99 16.22 6.16
CA GLN A 51 7.55 16.41 7.48
C GLN A 51 6.93 15.41 8.45
N SER A 52 7.77 14.78 9.26
CA SER A 52 7.36 14.00 10.42
C SER A 52 7.49 14.85 11.69
N LEU A 53 6.44 14.85 12.49
CA LEU A 53 6.39 15.60 13.75
C LEU A 53 5.95 14.65 14.88
N ASP A 54 6.45 14.91 16.08
CA ASP A 54 6.03 14.21 17.28
C ASP A 54 4.67 14.73 17.82
N ALA A 55 4.28 14.25 19.00
CA ALA A 55 3.05 14.69 19.67
C ALA A 55 3.02 16.20 20.00
N ASN A 56 4.17 16.81 20.25
CA ASN A 56 4.32 18.22 20.57
C ASN A 56 4.42 19.14 19.35
N ASN A 57 4.29 18.59 18.12
CA ASN A 57 4.52 19.25 16.82
C ASN A 57 6.00 19.63 16.58
N GLU A 58 6.94 19.00 17.25
CA GLU A 58 8.35 19.15 16.96
C GLU A 58 8.76 18.22 15.81
N LEU A 59 9.65 18.72 14.94
CA LEU A 59 10.16 17.92 13.83
C LEU A 59 10.91 16.69 14.36
N THR A 60 10.62 15.52 13.76
CA THR A 60 11.36 14.28 14.05
C THR A 60 12.82 14.46 13.62
N PRO A 61 13.80 14.40 14.54
CA PRO A 61 15.21 14.58 14.19
C PRO A 61 15.68 13.57 13.14
N GLY A 62 16.45 14.06 12.15
CA GLY A 62 17.04 13.21 11.11
C GLY A 62 16.05 12.64 10.08
N PHE A 63 14.76 13.01 10.17
CA PHE A 63 13.78 12.61 9.17
C PHE A 63 13.76 13.58 7.99
N THR A 64 13.89 13.04 6.78
CA THR A 64 13.70 13.76 5.52
C THR A 64 12.89 12.89 4.58
N CYS A 65 11.84 13.43 3.96
CA CYS A 65 11.11 12.76 2.92
C CYS A 65 10.64 13.77 1.88
N THR A 66 10.99 13.53 0.61
CA THR A 66 10.59 14.38 -0.51
C THR A 66 10.09 13.52 -1.67
N GLN A 67 9.08 14.01 -2.38
CA GLN A 67 8.63 13.45 -3.62
C GLN A 67 8.84 14.48 -4.73
N SER A 68 9.58 14.08 -5.76
CA SER A 68 9.78 14.90 -6.97
C SER A 68 9.00 14.28 -8.12
N ILE A 69 8.17 15.08 -8.77
CA ILE A 69 7.31 14.68 -9.89
C ILE A 69 7.95 15.20 -11.17
N SER A 70 8.14 14.32 -12.17
CA SER A 70 8.65 14.74 -13.48
C SER A 70 7.67 15.69 -14.18
N PRO A 71 8.15 16.66 -15.00
CA PRO A 71 7.29 17.65 -15.65
C PRO A 71 6.24 17.05 -16.60
N ASP A 72 6.50 15.87 -17.14
CA ASP A 72 5.60 15.10 -18.00
C ASP A 72 4.73 14.10 -17.21
N PHE A 73 4.83 14.09 -15.87
CA PHE A 73 4.15 13.17 -14.96
C PHE A 73 4.42 11.68 -15.24
N SER A 74 5.46 11.34 -15.99
CA SER A 74 5.84 9.96 -16.27
C SER A 74 6.48 9.25 -15.07
N SER A 75 6.97 10.00 -14.07
CA SER A 75 7.57 9.42 -12.87
C SER A 75 7.40 10.28 -11.61
N ILE A 76 7.38 9.60 -10.48
CA ILE A 76 7.43 10.18 -9.13
C ILE A 76 8.58 9.52 -8.40
N THR A 77 9.55 10.30 -7.95
CA THR A 77 10.69 9.81 -7.16
C THR A 77 10.53 10.27 -5.72
N THR A 78 10.45 9.31 -4.81
CA THR A 78 10.39 9.54 -3.35
C THR A 78 11.72 9.20 -2.73
N PHE A 79 12.38 10.18 -2.13
CA PHE A 79 13.54 9.98 -1.27
C PHE A 79 13.10 9.99 0.19
N THR A 80 13.57 9.01 0.97
CA THR A 80 13.30 8.94 2.42
C THR A 80 14.59 8.66 3.16
N ASN A 81 14.82 9.39 4.24
CA ASN A 81 15.91 9.18 5.18
C ASN A 81 15.40 9.36 6.61
N SER A 82 15.88 8.57 7.55
CA SER A 82 15.61 8.72 8.97
C SER A 82 16.79 8.24 9.80
N ALA A 83 16.86 8.64 11.07
CA ALA A 83 17.98 8.27 11.95
C ALA A 83 18.11 6.75 12.17
N ASP A 84 16.99 6.01 12.12
CA ASP A 84 16.94 4.58 12.46
C ASP A 84 16.86 3.64 11.24
N ILE A 85 16.69 4.18 10.03
CA ILE A 85 16.50 3.40 8.79
C ILE A 85 17.40 3.97 7.70
N PRO A 86 18.15 3.13 6.96
CA PRO A 86 18.94 3.58 5.83
C PRO A 86 18.13 4.39 4.82
N ALA A 87 18.77 5.37 4.22
CA ALA A 87 18.16 6.15 3.16
C ALA A 87 17.68 5.24 2.01
N SER A 88 16.52 5.54 1.47
CA SER A 88 15.96 4.82 0.34
C SER A 88 15.36 5.76 -0.69
N THR A 89 15.35 5.29 -1.94
CA THR A 89 14.74 5.97 -3.07
C THR A 89 13.77 5.04 -3.76
N LEU A 90 12.50 5.42 -3.80
CA LEU A 90 11.45 4.76 -4.56
C LEU A 90 11.11 5.61 -5.79
N THR A 91 11.35 5.09 -7.00
CA THR A 91 10.88 5.70 -8.24
C THR A 91 9.72 4.89 -8.80
N THR A 92 8.61 5.57 -9.05
CA THR A 92 7.38 5.00 -9.59
C THR A 92 7.16 5.57 -10.99
N PHE A 93 6.95 4.71 -11.99
CA PHE A 93 6.77 5.08 -13.39
C PHE A 93 5.34 4.85 -13.83
N TYR A 94 4.80 5.77 -14.62
CA TYR A 94 3.41 5.78 -15.07
C TYR A 94 3.31 5.91 -16.59
N ASP A 95 2.24 5.37 -17.16
CA ASP A 95 1.86 5.68 -18.53
C ASP A 95 1.09 7.02 -18.60
N ARG A 96 0.71 7.43 -19.82
CA ARG A 96 -0.03 8.69 -20.08
C ARG A 96 -1.42 8.73 -19.42
N ASN A 97 -1.96 7.58 -18.99
CA ASN A 97 -3.25 7.47 -18.31
C ASN A 97 -3.09 7.34 -16.79
N GLY A 98 -1.87 7.49 -16.27
CA GLY A 98 -1.55 7.35 -14.85
C GLY A 98 -1.53 5.90 -14.37
N ARG A 99 -1.49 4.90 -15.25
CA ARG A 99 -1.35 3.50 -14.82
C ARG A 99 0.10 3.25 -14.42
N LEU A 100 0.25 2.58 -13.29
CA LEU A 100 1.55 2.22 -12.73
C LEU A 100 2.24 1.17 -13.62
N LEU A 101 3.37 1.50 -14.23
CA LEU A 101 4.12 0.61 -15.11
C LEU A 101 5.23 -0.12 -14.39
N LYS A 102 5.91 0.57 -13.47
CA LYS A 102 7.11 0.07 -12.81
C LYS A 102 7.35 0.78 -11.50
N THR A 103 7.91 0.07 -10.53
CA THR A 103 8.54 0.68 -9.36
C THR A 103 9.99 0.20 -9.25
N VAL A 104 10.88 1.10 -8.82
CA VAL A 104 12.27 0.79 -8.48
C VAL A 104 12.53 1.34 -7.09
N ASP A 105 12.76 0.46 -6.13
CA ASP A 105 13.06 0.80 -4.74
C ASP A 105 14.51 0.40 -4.44
N THR A 106 15.31 1.35 -3.97
CA THR A 106 16.74 1.16 -3.71
C THR A 106 17.13 1.72 -2.36
N SER A 107 17.99 0.99 -1.67
CA SER A 107 18.72 1.45 -0.49
C SER A 107 20.15 0.90 -0.54
N ASP A 108 20.95 1.17 0.47
CA ASP A 108 22.30 0.61 0.58
C ASP A 108 22.30 -0.92 0.67
N THR A 109 21.20 -1.52 1.17
CA THR A 109 21.11 -2.94 1.47
C THR A 109 20.33 -3.76 0.45
N TYR A 110 19.51 -3.11 -0.40
CA TYR A 110 18.71 -3.82 -1.40
C TYR A 110 18.34 -2.95 -2.59
N LYS A 111 18.00 -3.63 -3.69
CA LYS A 111 17.30 -3.08 -4.85
C LYS A 111 16.12 -3.96 -5.19
N SER A 112 14.94 -3.39 -5.30
CA SER A 112 13.73 -4.09 -5.72
C SER A 112 13.11 -3.40 -6.93
N THR A 113 12.74 -4.19 -7.92
CA THR A 113 12.07 -3.72 -9.14
C THR A 113 10.77 -4.48 -9.30
N THR A 114 9.66 -3.77 -9.51
CA THR A 114 8.37 -4.39 -9.80
C THR A 114 7.86 -3.84 -11.13
N ASP A 115 7.58 -4.72 -12.08
CA ASP A 115 6.99 -4.41 -13.37
C ASP A 115 5.50 -4.81 -13.35
N TYR A 116 4.63 -3.97 -13.93
CA TYR A 116 3.19 -4.13 -13.98
C TYR A 116 2.72 -4.24 -15.43
N SER A 117 1.84 -5.19 -15.73
CA SER A 117 1.27 -5.36 -17.06
C SER A 117 -0.25 -5.36 -17.01
N TYR A 118 -0.86 -4.78 -18.04
CA TYR A 118 -2.31 -4.59 -18.14
C TYR A 118 -2.84 -5.18 -19.44
N ASN A 119 -4.11 -5.61 -19.44
CA ASN A 119 -4.81 -5.98 -20.66
C ASN A 119 -5.30 -4.73 -21.43
N GLU A 120 -5.91 -4.93 -22.58
CA GLU A 120 -6.46 -3.85 -23.42
C GLU A 120 -7.53 -3.02 -22.71
N LYS A 121 -8.24 -3.60 -21.73
CA LYS A 121 -9.25 -2.91 -20.92
C LYS A 121 -8.64 -2.08 -19.79
N GLY A 122 -7.33 -2.19 -19.56
CA GLY A 122 -6.62 -1.52 -18.47
C GLY A 122 -6.66 -2.28 -17.13
N ASP A 123 -7.09 -3.54 -17.10
CA ASP A 123 -7.03 -4.36 -15.90
C ASP A 123 -5.63 -4.91 -15.68
N LEU A 124 -5.15 -4.92 -14.43
CA LEU A 124 -3.86 -5.49 -14.07
C LEU A 124 -3.88 -7.01 -14.32
N VAL A 125 -3.00 -7.50 -15.19
CA VAL A 125 -2.88 -8.94 -15.49
C VAL A 125 -1.64 -9.58 -14.91
N SER A 126 -0.56 -8.82 -14.68
CA SER A 126 0.60 -9.37 -13.98
C SER A 126 1.40 -8.31 -13.24
N LEU A 127 2.10 -8.80 -12.23
CA LEU A 127 3.10 -8.09 -11.45
C LEU A 127 4.32 -9.00 -11.35
N LEU A 128 5.51 -8.49 -11.68
CA LEU A 128 6.78 -9.21 -11.55
C LEU A 128 7.72 -8.40 -10.66
N ASN A 129 8.01 -8.92 -9.48
CA ASN A 129 8.98 -8.34 -8.56
C ASN A 129 10.30 -9.12 -8.61
N ASN A 130 11.40 -8.39 -8.76
CA ASN A 130 12.76 -8.87 -8.62
C ASN A 130 13.47 -8.06 -7.55
N SER A 131 13.90 -8.71 -6.48
CA SER A 131 14.66 -8.10 -5.40
C SER A 131 16.05 -8.70 -5.30
N VAL A 132 17.05 -7.85 -5.12
CA VAL A 132 18.47 -8.23 -4.92
C VAL A 132 18.93 -7.62 -3.61
N GLN A 133 19.47 -8.45 -2.72
CA GLN A 133 20.21 -7.97 -1.55
C GLN A 133 21.62 -7.59 -1.97
N THR A 134 22.10 -6.41 -1.56
CA THR A 134 23.34 -5.82 -2.07
C THR A 134 24.59 -6.53 -1.49
N ASP A 135 24.51 -6.98 -0.24
CA ASP A 135 25.61 -7.57 0.53
C ASP A 135 25.96 -9.01 0.10
N ASN A 136 24.95 -9.83 -0.20
CA ASN A 136 25.14 -11.25 -0.51
C ASN A 136 24.62 -11.66 -1.90
N HIS A 137 24.14 -10.69 -2.69
CA HIS A 137 23.61 -10.88 -4.05
C HIS A 137 22.47 -11.92 -4.17
N ILE A 138 21.74 -12.16 -3.07
CA ILE A 138 20.58 -13.05 -3.11
C ILE A 138 19.49 -12.40 -3.95
N VAL A 139 19.10 -13.08 -5.03
CA VAL A 139 18.00 -12.69 -5.92
C VAL A 139 16.73 -13.41 -5.49
N THR A 140 15.66 -12.65 -5.32
CA THR A 140 14.31 -13.19 -5.08
C THR A 140 13.37 -12.70 -6.17
N THR A 141 12.67 -13.64 -6.83
CA THR A 141 11.66 -13.33 -7.83
C THR A 141 10.29 -13.75 -7.32
N GLU A 142 9.33 -12.85 -7.44
CA GLU A 142 7.92 -13.11 -7.12
C GLU A 142 7.05 -12.59 -8.27
N LYS A 143 6.18 -13.46 -8.81
CA LYS A 143 5.27 -13.12 -9.90
C LYS A 143 3.82 -13.34 -9.45
N HIS A 144 2.97 -12.35 -9.72
CA HIS A 144 1.52 -12.45 -9.57
C HIS A 144 0.87 -12.44 -10.95
N ILE A 145 -0.06 -13.35 -11.20
CA ILE A 145 -0.81 -13.45 -12.46
C ILE A 145 -2.28 -13.36 -12.11
N TRP A 146 -2.96 -12.34 -12.60
CA TRP A 146 -4.39 -12.09 -12.41
C TRP A 146 -5.18 -12.63 -13.59
N VAL A 147 -6.18 -13.47 -13.33
CA VAL A 147 -7.00 -14.14 -14.34
C VAL A 147 -8.40 -13.58 -14.32
N TYR A 148 -8.87 -13.18 -15.49
CA TYR A 148 -10.20 -12.64 -15.72
C TYR A 148 -11.00 -13.63 -16.58
N ASP A 149 -12.29 -13.80 -16.27
CA ASP A 149 -13.24 -14.59 -17.01
C ASP A 149 -14.43 -13.71 -17.37
N GLY A 150 -14.72 -13.57 -18.68
CA GLY A 150 -15.76 -12.64 -19.16
C GLY A 150 -15.55 -11.17 -18.74
N GLY A 151 -14.30 -10.76 -18.49
CA GLY A 151 -13.96 -9.42 -17.97
C GLY A 151 -14.09 -9.29 -16.46
N SER A 152 -14.44 -10.37 -15.76
CA SER A 152 -14.57 -10.40 -14.30
C SER A 152 -13.34 -11.06 -13.67
N LEU A 153 -12.72 -10.40 -12.71
CA LEU A 153 -11.60 -10.95 -11.96
C LEU A 153 -12.03 -12.20 -11.21
N LYS A 154 -11.35 -13.32 -11.42
CA LYS A 154 -11.74 -14.64 -10.89
C LYS A 154 -10.70 -15.27 -9.99
N GLN A 155 -9.43 -15.17 -10.38
CA GLN A 155 -8.35 -15.91 -9.74
C GLN A 155 -7.03 -15.17 -9.86
N MET A 156 -6.09 -15.53 -8.98
CA MET A 156 -4.71 -15.07 -9.05
C MET A 156 -3.76 -16.21 -8.72
N PHE A 157 -2.62 -16.24 -9.37
CA PHE A 157 -1.49 -17.11 -9.02
C PHE A 157 -0.33 -16.25 -8.51
N LYS A 158 0.14 -16.55 -7.31
CA LYS A 158 1.41 -16.05 -6.80
C LYS A 158 2.46 -17.13 -6.97
N ILE A 159 3.55 -16.82 -7.65
CA ILE A 159 4.67 -17.71 -7.90
C ILE A 159 5.92 -17.10 -7.29
N LYS A 160 6.55 -17.79 -6.34
CA LYS A 160 7.80 -17.37 -5.72
C LYS A 160 8.93 -18.31 -6.15
N GLY A 161 9.98 -17.73 -6.74
CA GLY A 161 10.99 -18.53 -7.43
C GLY A 161 10.37 -19.26 -8.62
N GLU A 162 10.74 -20.54 -8.79
CA GLU A 162 10.27 -21.35 -9.96
C GLU A 162 9.04 -22.23 -9.65
N THR A 163 8.86 -22.66 -8.40
CA THR A 163 7.92 -23.75 -8.08
C THR A 163 6.93 -23.45 -6.96
N ASP A 164 7.20 -22.47 -6.08
CA ASP A 164 6.34 -22.20 -4.94
C ASP A 164 5.12 -21.38 -5.37
N THR A 165 4.05 -22.07 -5.69
CA THR A 165 2.80 -21.48 -6.19
C THR A 165 1.72 -21.44 -5.10
N THR A 166 1.10 -20.26 -4.94
CA THR A 166 -0.14 -20.08 -4.20
C THR A 166 -1.25 -19.72 -5.18
N THR A 167 -2.32 -20.49 -5.15
CA THR A 167 -3.55 -20.22 -5.93
C THR A 167 -4.51 -19.42 -5.05
N VAL A 168 -5.05 -18.34 -5.60
CA VAL A 168 -5.99 -17.45 -4.92
C VAL A 168 -7.29 -17.42 -5.72
N SER A 169 -8.39 -17.84 -5.10
CA SER A 169 -9.74 -17.76 -5.66
C SER A 169 -10.50 -16.59 -5.04
N LEU A 170 -11.28 -15.89 -5.85
CA LEU A 170 -11.99 -14.67 -5.45
C LEU A 170 -13.49 -14.87 -5.61
N THR A 171 -14.26 -14.55 -4.56
CA THR A 171 -15.72 -14.50 -4.59
C THR A 171 -16.18 -13.06 -4.69
N LYS A 172 -17.32 -12.83 -5.35
CA LYS A 172 -17.91 -11.50 -5.57
C LYS A 172 -19.34 -11.45 -5.07
N ASP A 173 -19.78 -10.22 -4.74
CA ASP A 173 -21.20 -9.90 -4.57
C ASP A 173 -21.88 -9.64 -5.92
N GLU A 174 -23.19 -9.37 -5.88
CA GLU A 174 -24.01 -9.05 -7.05
C GLU A 174 -23.58 -7.75 -7.75
N LYS A 175 -22.90 -6.84 -7.04
CA LYS A 175 -22.36 -5.59 -7.58
C LYS A 175 -20.99 -5.76 -8.22
N GLY A 176 -20.38 -6.97 -8.11
CA GLY A 176 -19.05 -7.27 -8.65
C GLY A 176 -17.89 -6.94 -7.72
N ASN A 177 -18.14 -6.54 -6.47
CA ASN A 177 -17.10 -6.31 -5.47
C ASN A 177 -16.55 -7.64 -4.97
N ILE A 178 -15.24 -7.73 -4.77
CA ILE A 178 -14.59 -8.89 -4.17
C ILE A 178 -14.95 -8.97 -2.70
N THR A 179 -15.63 -10.03 -2.26
CA THR A 179 -16.08 -10.22 -0.87
C THR A 179 -15.25 -11.23 -0.10
N GLU A 180 -14.62 -12.18 -0.79
CA GLU A 180 -13.79 -13.21 -0.16
C GLU A 180 -12.61 -13.57 -1.04
N GLU A 181 -11.48 -13.81 -0.38
CA GLU A 181 -10.24 -14.32 -0.94
C GLU A 181 -9.88 -15.62 -0.24
N LYS A 182 -9.80 -16.73 -0.99
CA LYS A 182 -9.35 -18.03 -0.52
C LYS A 182 -8.04 -18.39 -1.17
N SER A 183 -7.05 -18.78 -0.37
CA SER A 183 -5.72 -19.10 -0.83
C SER A 183 -5.34 -20.54 -0.51
N LEU A 184 -4.73 -21.22 -1.49
CA LEU A 184 -4.23 -22.58 -1.39
C LEU A 184 -2.74 -22.60 -1.74
N ARG A 185 -1.90 -23.11 -0.85
CA ARG A 185 -0.45 -23.26 -1.07
C ARG A 185 -0.01 -24.67 -0.68
N ALA A 186 0.67 -25.37 -1.59
CA ALA A 186 1.13 -26.75 -1.37
C ALA A 186 0.02 -27.68 -0.81
N GLY A 187 -1.21 -27.58 -1.36
CA GLY A 187 -2.36 -28.37 -0.92
C GLY A 187 -2.99 -27.95 0.42
N LYS A 188 -2.49 -26.89 1.07
CA LYS A 188 -3.00 -26.40 2.36
C LYS A 188 -3.74 -25.09 2.16
N SER A 189 -4.96 -25.01 2.69
CA SER A 189 -5.72 -23.75 2.74
C SER A 189 -5.08 -22.80 3.73
N LEU A 190 -4.95 -21.54 3.33
CA LEU A 190 -4.58 -20.42 4.20
C LEU A 190 -5.86 -19.77 4.76
N PRO A 191 -5.78 -18.99 5.84
CA PRO A 191 -6.93 -18.24 6.34
C PRO A 191 -7.55 -17.36 5.27
N SER A 192 -8.87 -17.44 5.10
CA SER A 192 -9.62 -16.57 4.19
C SER A 192 -9.56 -15.12 4.63
N VAL A 193 -9.59 -14.22 3.64
CA VAL A 193 -9.72 -12.78 3.83
C VAL A 193 -11.09 -12.35 3.32
N TYR A 194 -11.77 -11.51 4.08
CA TYR A 194 -13.11 -10.99 3.77
C TYR A 194 -13.04 -9.48 3.60
N TYR A 195 -13.80 -8.99 2.62
CA TYR A 195 -13.87 -7.57 2.25
C TYR A 195 -15.30 -7.10 2.40
N TYR A 196 -15.49 -5.98 3.11
CA TYR A 196 -16.79 -5.37 3.29
C TYR A 196 -16.83 -4.00 2.63
N TYR A 197 -18.00 -3.63 2.17
CA TYR A 197 -18.22 -2.40 1.42
C TYR A 197 -19.46 -1.67 1.96
N ASP A 198 -19.46 -0.36 1.85
CA ASP A 198 -20.63 0.44 2.13
C ASP A 198 -21.62 0.44 0.96
N SER A 199 -22.72 1.18 1.13
CA SER A 199 -23.77 1.32 0.09
C SER A 199 -23.26 1.94 -1.21
N GLU A 200 -22.19 2.75 -1.15
CA GLU A 200 -21.55 3.40 -2.29
C GLU A 200 -20.47 2.52 -2.97
N GLY A 201 -20.25 1.30 -2.46
CA GLY A 201 -19.28 0.35 -2.99
C GLY A 201 -17.83 0.65 -2.59
N ARG A 202 -17.61 1.48 -1.56
CA ARG A 202 -16.28 1.77 -1.02
C ARG A 202 -15.88 0.71 0.00
N LEU A 203 -14.64 0.24 -0.06
CA LEU A 203 -14.11 -0.78 0.86
C LEU A 203 -14.03 -0.23 2.29
N THR A 204 -14.80 -0.82 3.22
CA THR A 204 -14.81 -0.40 4.63
C THR A 204 -13.95 -1.26 5.53
N ASP A 205 -13.87 -2.56 5.26
CA ASP A 205 -13.14 -3.47 6.14
C ASP A 205 -12.40 -4.56 5.35
N ILE A 206 -11.22 -4.92 5.84
CA ILE A 206 -10.50 -6.13 5.47
C ILE A 206 -10.36 -6.97 6.73
N VAL A 207 -10.93 -8.17 6.72
CA VAL A 207 -11.16 -8.98 7.93
C VAL A 207 -10.62 -10.38 7.74
N ARG A 208 -10.07 -10.98 8.80
CA ARG A 208 -9.65 -12.38 8.84
C ARG A 208 -10.16 -13.12 10.06
N TYR A 209 -10.28 -14.44 9.91
CA TYR A 209 -10.56 -15.28 11.05
C TYR A 209 -9.31 -15.43 11.94
N SER A 210 -9.43 -15.01 13.19
CA SER A 210 -8.41 -15.20 14.22
C SER A 210 -8.69 -16.49 14.96
N GLN A 211 -7.86 -17.51 14.77
CA GLN A 211 -7.95 -18.78 15.52
C GLN A 211 -7.82 -18.57 17.03
N LYS A 212 -6.96 -17.64 17.45
CA LYS A 212 -6.75 -17.31 18.86
C LYS A 212 -8.00 -16.70 19.52
N ALA A 213 -8.72 -15.85 18.79
CA ALA A 213 -9.92 -15.18 19.29
C ALA A 213 -11.21 -15.94 18.98
N GLY A 214 -11.17 -16.98 18.14
CA GLY A 214 -12.33 -17.74 17.69
C GLY A 214 -13.36 -16.95 16.88
N ARG A 215 -12.94 -15.81 16.28
CA ARG A 215 -13.82 -14.89 15.54
C ARG A 215 -13.11 -14.12 14.44
N LEU A 216 -13.88 -13.48 13.58
CA LEU A 216 -13.37 -12.52 12.60
C LEU A 216 -12.87 -11.27 13.32
N LEU A 217 -11.66 -10.81 12.95
CA LEU A 217 -11.06 -9.57 13.42
C LEU A 217 -10.61 -8.75 12.21
N PRO A 218 -10.78 -7.42 12.24
CA PRO A 218 -10.30 -6.57 11.16
C PRO A 218 -8.77 -6.47 11.19
N ASP A 219 -8.16 -6.53 10.00
CA ASP A 219 -6.79 -6.06 9.77
C ASP A 219 -6.80 -4.56 9.45
N TYR A 220 -7.84 -4.11 8.72
CA TYR A 220 -8.06 -2.72 8.36
C TYR A 220 -9.52 -2.35 8.49
N VAL A 221 -9.80 -1.13 8.94
CA VAL A 221 -11.10 -0.48 8.87
C VAL A 221 -10.91 0.91 8.27
N PHE A 222 -11.71 1.26 7.27
CA PHE A 222 -11.66 2.54 6.57
C PHE A 222 -12.95 3.32 6.82
N GLU A 223 -12.82 4.60 7.13
CA GLU A 223 -13.93 5.54 7.19
C GLU A 223 -13.73 6.60 6.09
N TYR A 224 -14.83 7.07 5.54
CA TYR A 224 -14.82 8.02 4.43
C TYR A 224 -15.52 9.32 4.79
N ASN A 225 -15.01 10.42 4.28
CA ASN A 225 -15.74 11.68 4.16
C ASN A 225 -15.87 11.98 2.66
N SER A 226 -17.10 11.99 2.17
CA SER A 226 -17.37 11.95 0.73
C SER A 226 -16.63 10.78 0.08
N ASN A 227 -15.88 11.00 -0.97
CA ASN A 227 -15.13 9.95 -1.69
C ASN A 227 -13.68 9.75 -1.20
N ARG A 228 -13.29 10.34 -0.06
CA ARG A 228 -11.92 10.25 0.46
C ARG A 228 -11.88 9.54 1.79
N ILE A 229 -10.84 8.72 1.98
CA ILE A 229 -10.59 8.08 3.27
C ILE A 229 -10.29 9.18 4.30
N SER A 230 -11.14 9.29 5.33
CA SER A 230 -10.95 10.23 6.45
C SER A 230 -10.23 9.58 7.63
N SER A 231 -10.38 8.27 7.81
CA SER A 231 -9.61 7.52 8.78
C SER A 231 -9.32 6.07 8.33
N MET A 232 -8.25 5.52 8.85
CA MET A 232 -7.88 4.11 8.71
C MET A 232 -7.45 3.55 10.06
N LEU A 233 -8.06 2.46 10.49
CA LEU A 233 -7.56 1.66 11.59
C LEU A 233 -6.77 0.48 11.00
N PHE A 234 -5.59 0.24 11.54
CA PHE A 234 -4.70 -0.87 11.16
C PHE A 234 -4.36 -1.71 12.37
N VAL A 235 -4.54 -3.02 12.27
CA VAL A 235 -4.18 -4.01 13.30
C VAL A 235 -3.02 -4.86 12.77
N PRO A 236 -1.80 -4.76 13.32
CA PRO A 236 -0.71 -5.63 12.92
C PRO A 236 -1.04 -7.11 13.18
N THR A 237 -0.66 -7.97 12.25
CA THR A 237 -0.93 -9.41 12.35
C THR A 237 -0.42 -10.00 13.66
N GLY A 238 -1.30 -10.73 14.36
CA GLY A 238 -0.99 -11.37 15.66
C GLY A 238 -0.91 -10.38 16.83
N SER A 239 -1.17 -9.12 16.62
CA SER A 239 -1.23 -8.09 17.65
C SER A 239 -2.65 -7.91 18.21
N THR A 240 -2.72 -7.46 19.46
CA THR A 240 -3.92 -6.88 20.07
C THR A 240 -3.88 -5.36 20.08
N ASP A 241 -2.81 -4.78 19.60
CA ASP A 241 -2.62 -3.34 19.46
C ASP A 241 -3.06 -2.91 18.07
N TYR A 242 -3.55 -1.71 17.95
CA TYR A 242 -3.92 -1.10 16.68
C TYR A 242 -3.41 0.32 16.61
N GLN A 243 -3.32 0.83 15.40
CA GLN A 243 -3.06 2.23 15.08
C GLN A 243 -4.26 2.80 14.34
N ARG A 244 -4.62 4.04 14.65
CA ARG A 244 -5.63 4.78 13.92
C ARG A 244 -5.00 6.00 13.27
N TRP A 245 -5.13 6.08 11.95
CA TRP A 245 -4.69 7.19 11.13
C TRP A 245 -5.87 8.08 10.77
N ILE A 246 -5.73 9.37 10.96
CA ILE A 246 -6.70 10.39 10.56
C ILE A 246 -6.09 11.21 9.44
N TYR A 247 -6.82 11.39 8.36
CA TYR A 247 -6.37 12.09 7.17
C TYR A 247 -7.09 13.42 7.00
N VAL A 248 -6.35 14.48 6.71
CA VAL A 248 -6.88 15.81 6.42
C VAL A 248 -6.43 16.22 5.03
N TYR A 249 -7.35 16.76 4.26
CA TYR A 249 -7.13 17.23 2.89
C TYR A 249 -7.33 18.73 2.82
N ASP A 250 -6.60 19.38 1.92
CA ASP A 250 -6.78 20.79 1.61
C ASP A 250 -8.00 21.04 0.70
N ALA A 251 -8.25 22.30 0.36
CA ALA A 251 -9.36 22.69 -0.51
C ALA A 251 -9.26 22.11 -1.95
N ASN A 252 -8.05 21.80 -2.41
CA ASN A 252 -7.78 21.19 -3.72
C ASN A 252 -7.87 19.67 -3.67
N GLY A 253 -8.06 19.11 -2.47
CA GLY A 253 -8.15 17.66 -2.25
C GLY A 253 -6.82 16.96 -2.17
N LEU A 254 -5.73 17.66 -2.04
CA LEU A 254 -4.44 17.10 -1.70
C LEU A 254 -4.37 16.84 -0.20
N LYS A 255 -3.68 15.77 0.19
CA LYS A 255 -3.51 15.42 1.60
C LYS A 255 -2.63 16.46 2.29
N SER A 256 -3.14 17.15 3.31
CA SER A 256 -2.39 18.18 4.04
C SER A 256 -1.72 17.64 5.29
N ASN A 257 -2.43 16.77 6.03
CA ASN A 257 -1.91 16.19 7.27
C ASN A 257 -2.41 14.77 7.47
N GLU A 258 -1.61 13.99 8.20
CA GLU A 258 -2.01 12.71 8.78
C GLU A 258 -1.63 12.70 10.27
N THR A 259 -2.46 12.06 11.08
CA THR A 259 -2.13 11.85 12.50
C THR A 259 -2.37 10.40 12.86
N CYS A 260 -1.33 9.75 13.38
CA CYS A 260 -1.42 8.37 13.90
C CYS A 260 -1.63 8.39 15.41
N TYR A 261 -2.60 7.62 15.86
CA TYR A 261 -2.89 7.37 17.26
C TYR A 261 -2.69 5.89 17.59
N ASP A 262 -2.19 5.62 18.80
CA ASP A 262 -2.19 4.27 19.37
C ASP A 262 -3.57 3.90 19.93
N LYS A 263 -3.71 2.67 20.44
CA LYS A 263 -4.95 2.18 21.07
C LYS A 263 -5.37 2.96 22.33
N LYS A 264 -4.43 3.70 22.96
CA LYS A 264 -4.71 4.58 24.10
C LYS A 264 -5.10 5.99 23.66
N ARG A 265 -5.27 6.21 22.34
CA ARG A 265 -5.53 7.51 21.72
C ARG A 265 -4.40 8.53 21.94
N GLN A 266 -3.17 8.05 22.19
CA GLN A 266 -2.01 8.91 22.25
C GLN A 266 -1.46 9.11 20.85
N VAL A 267 -1.03 10.35 20.55
CA VAL A 267 -0.40 10.65 19.26
C VAL A 267 0.95 9.93 19.18
N VAL A 268 1.12 9.13 18.14
CA VAL A 268 2.36 8.41 17.82
C VAL A 268 3.24 9.27 16.90
N VAL A 269 2.63 9.82 15.84
CA VAL A 269 3.30 10.66 14.85
C VAL A 269 2.29 11.52 14.12
N LYS A 270 2.70 12.67 13.66
CA LYS A 270 1.98 13.53 12.72
C LYS A 270 2.81 13.69 11.45
N ILE A 271 2.16 13.70 10.31
CA ILE A 271 2.78 13.93 9.01
C ILE A 271 2.16 15.18 8.41
N ARG A 272 2.99 16.07 7.88
CA ARG A 272 2.57 17.28 7.19
C ARG A 272 3.09 17.27 5.76
N TYR A 273 2.25 17.62 4.82
CA TYR A 273 2.56 17.68 3.39
C TYR A 273 2.61 19.14 2.92
N ASN A 274 3.71 19.53 2.31
CA ASN A 274 3.89 20.85 1.70
C ASN A 274 4.14 20.65 0.21
N TYR A 275 3.32 21.29 -0.61
CA TYR A 275 3.34 21.14 -2.06
C TYR A 275 3.97 22.34 -2.74
N SER A 276 4.74 22.10 -3.81
CA SER A 276 5.09 23.10 -4.80
C SER A 276 4.54 22.67 -6.17
N PHE A 277 4.28 23.62 -7.04
CA PHE A 277 3.57 23.40 -8.31
C PHE A 277 4.42 23.85 -9.49
N HIS A 278 4.15 23.28 -10.67
CA HIS A 278 4.79 23.66 -11.93
C HIS A 278 4.31 25.01 -12.45
#